data_561e689fb74d064075babeacc9c2a1ff
#
_entry.id   561e689fb74d064075babeacc9c2a1ff
#
_cell.length_a   1.000
_cell.length_b   1.000
_cell.length_c   1.000
_cell.angle_alpha   90.00
_cell.angle_beta   90.00
_cell.angle_gamma   90.00
#
_symmetry.space_group_name_H-M   'P 1'
#
loop_
_entity.id
_entity.type
_entity.pdbx_description
1 polymer ?
#
loop_
_entity_poly.entity_id
_entity_poly.type
_entity_poly.pdbx_seq_one_letter_code
_entity_poly.pdbx_strand_id
1 'polypeptide(L)'
;MTVPVFYSISDDFTKYAAVSLNSLVKHANPETDYTVYFLNQDLSGQHKQDLSDLGIQNVHVKFFHIDDDIAKLYNTELGNNLFGACTDSSIQYVAKMVKYIKDVLALDPKKYINSGMLVMNSKAFRDEHFINHFMNLLERYHFDCIAPDQDYLNEIGEGRILHLDPRWDAMPNENTKPLKNPGLIDYNLFFKPWHFKNVQYEDYFWQSAKETKFYNELKAELNNYTDAERADDREKLNHMLLKEDKTEQDPNNWTRVKEREAVKL
;
A
#
# COMPACT_ATOMS: atom_id res chain seq x y z
N MET A 1 -23.58 4.39 -10.18
CA MET A 1 -22.82 3.36 -9.42
C MET A 1 -22.01 4.10 -8.38
N THR A 2 -21.94 3.62 -7.14
CA THR A 2 -21.10 4.27 -6.12
C THR A 2 -19.89 3.40 -5.85
N VAL A 3 -18.68 3.97 -5.99
CA VAL A 3 -17.40 3.30 -5.72
C VAL A 3 -16.93 3.71 -4.33
N PRO A 4 -16.86 2.79 -3.35
CA PRO A 4 -16.31 3.09 -2.03
C PRO A 4 -14.78 3.04 -2.06
N VAL A 5 -14.16 4.01 -1.42
CA VAL A 5 -12.71 4.12 -1.24
C VAL A 5 -12.42 4.33 0.25
N PHE A 6 -11.41 3.69 0.80
CA PHE A 6 -11.12 3.76 2.24
C PHE A 6 -9.69 4.21 2.49
N TYR A 7 -9.49 4.99 3.55
CA TYR A 7 -8.19 5.49 4.06
C TYR A 7 -7.98 5.15 5.51
N SER A 8 -6.73 4.89 5.84
CA SER A 8 -6.24 5.01 7.20
C SER A 8 -5.14 6.07 7.23
N ILE A 9 -5.42 7.22 7.88
CA ILE A 9 -4.47 8.32 8.00
C ILE A 9 -4.47 8.91 9.40
N SER A 10 -3.32 9.45 9.83
CA SER A 10 -3.22 10.36 10.97
C SER A 10 -3.34 11.83 10.51
N ASP A 11 -3.48 12.74 11.47
CA ASP A 11 -3.62 14.18 11.19
C ASP A 11 -2.44 14.73 10.38
N ASP A 12 -1.22 14.28 10.67
CA ASP A 12 0.01 14.68 9.99
C ASP A 12 0.05 14.29 8.51
N PHE A 13 -0.72 13.28 8.11
CA PHE A 13 -0.79 12.80 6.72
C PHE A 13 -1.82 13.53 5.84
N THR A 14 -2.59 14.46 6.39
CA THR A 14 -3.66 15.18 5.67
C THR A 14 -3.18 15.87 4.40
N LYS A 15 -2.02 16.54 4.44
CA LYS A 15 -1.43 17.23 3.28
C LYS A 15 -1.10 16.28 2.13
N TYR A 16 -0.64 15.09 2.44
CA TYR A 16 -0.36 14.06 1.43
C TYR A 16 -1.67 13.49 0.86
N ALA A 17 -2.69 13.32 1.75
CA ALA A 17 -4.04 12.96 1.36
C ALA A 17 -4.62 13.94 0.36
N ALA A 18 -4.51 15.22 0.60
CA ALA A 18 -5.05 16.25 -0.28
C ALA A 18 -4.47 16.19 -1.70
N VAL A 19 -3.16 15.91 -1.83
CA VAL A 19 -2.52 15.73 -3.15
C VAL A 19 -3.13 14.56 -3.91
N SER A 20 -3.27 13.46 -3.25
CA SER A 20 -3.86 12.26 -3.83
C SER A 20 -5.32 12.44 -4.22
N LEU A 21 -6.10 13.09 -3.35
CA LEU A 21 -7.48 13.45 -3.62
C LEU A 21 -7.63 14.21 -4.92
N ASN A 22 -6.83 15.23 -5.07
CA ASN A 22 -6.86 16.04 -6.27
C ASN A 22 -6.54 15.22 -7.53
N SER A 23 -5.61 14.26 -7.43
CA SER A 23 -5.32 13.34 -8.53
C SER A 23 -6.51 12.42 -8.86
N LEU A 24 -7.11 11.78 -7.84
CA LEU A 24 -8.29 10.93 -8.04
C LEU A 24 -9.43 11.69 -8.74
N VAL A 25 -9.71 12.88 -8.26
CA VAL A 25 -10.77 13.73 -8.77
C VAL A 25 -10.62 14.04 -10.24
N LYS A 26 -9.42 14.36 -10.70
CA LYS A 26 -9.13 14.67 -12.10
C LYS A 26 -9.39 13.53 -13.07
N HIS A 27 -9.26 12.30 -12.57
CA HIS A 27 -9.39 11.10 -13.36
C HIS A 27 -10.69 10.33 -13.10
N ALA A 28 -11.54 10.87 -12.20
CA ALA A 28 -12.83 10.27 -11.89
C ALA A 28 -13.80 10.40 -13.07
N ASN A 29 -14.53 9.33 -13.35
CA ASN A 29 -15.59 9.38 -14.34
C ASN A 29 -16.76 10.23 -13.81
N PRO A 30 -17.19 11.29 -14.52
CA PRO A 30 -18.25 12.18 -14.06
C PRO A 30 -19.62 11.50 -13.87
N GLU A 31 -19.84 10.33 -14.47
CA GLU A 31 -21.06 9.54 -14.32
C GLU A 31 -21.02 8.53 -13.16
N THR A 32 -19.92 8.50 -12.40
CA THR A 32 -19.71 7.58 -11.28
C THR A 32 -19.60 8.37 -9.98
N ASP A 33 -20.37 7.97 -8.96
CA ASP A 33 -20.18 8.48 -7.60
C ASP A 33 -19.08 7.73 -6.88
N TYR A 34 -18.16 8.46 -6.26
CA TYR A 34 -17.12 7.88 -5.42
C TYR A 34 -17.38 8.25 -3.97
N THR A 35 -17.43 7.29 -3.08
CA THR A 35 -17.49 7.54 -1.65
C THR A 35 -16.19 7.12 -0.99
N VAL A 36 -15.52 8.06 -0.37
CA VAL A 36 -14.22 7.85 0.25
C VAL A 36 -14.33 7.96 1.75
N TYR A 37 -13.78 7.00 2.44
CA TYR A 37 -13.83 6.88 3.87
C TYR A 37 -12.44 7.06 4.46
N PHE A 38 -12.28 8.08 5.30
CA PHE A 38 -11.09 8.22 6.12
C PHE A 38 -11.19 7.36 7.37
N LEU A 39 -10.33 6.38 7.49
CA LEU A 39 -10.11 5.67 8.75
C LEU A 39 -9.06 6.47 9.51
N ASN A 40 -9.48 7.22 10.53
CA ASN A 40 -8.60 8.07 11.33
C ASN A 40 -9.02 8.04 12.80
N GLN A 41 -8.05 8.27 13.71
CA GLN A 41 -8.31 8.42 15.13
C GLN A 41 -8.25 9.89 15.59
N ASP A 42 -7.55 10.76 14.87
CA ASP A 42 -7.09 12.05 15.37
C ASP A 42 -7.18 13.22 14.37
N LEU A 43 -7.85 13.05 13.21
CA LEU A 43 -7.99 14.15 12.25
C LEU A 43 -8.67 15.36 12.87
N SER A 44 -7.98 16.49 12.88
CA SER A 44 -8.48 17.78 13.34
C SER A 44 -9.70 18.25 12.53
N GLY A 45 -10.55 19.08 13.14
CA GLY A 45 -11.69 19.65 12.44
C GLY A 45 -11.27 20.48 11.22
N GLN A 46 -10.13 21.18 11.30
CA GLN A 46 -9.58 21.96 10.19
C GLN A 46 -9.15 21.04 9.05
N HIS A 47 -8.42 19.97 9.31
CA HIS A 47 -7.97 19.04 8.27
C HIS A 47 -9.15 18.28 7.65
N LYS A 48 -10.20 17.95 8.41
CA LYS A 48 -11.44 17.40 7.84
C LYS A 48 -12.10 18.37 6.86
N GLN A 49 -12.15 19.65 7.21
CA GLN A 49 -12.66 20.69 6.33
C GLN A 49 -11.76 20.86 5.08
N ASP A 50 -10.47 20.89 5.28
CA ASP A 50 -9.47 21.02 4.21
C ASP A 50 -9.56 19.92 3.15
N LEU A 51 -9.85 18.70 3.58
CA LEU A 51 -10.09 17.57 2.69
C LEU A 51 -11.47 17.64 2.00
N SER A 52 -12.46 18.23 2.66
CA SER A 52 -13.83 18.39 2.11
C SER A 52 -13.94 19.52 1.10
N ASP A 53 -13.14 20.59 1.25
CA ASP A 53 -13.20 21.81 0.43
C ASP A 53 -12.59 21.67 -0.97
N LEU A 54 -12.15 20.49 -1.38
CA LEU A 54 -11.59 20.23 -2.70
C LEU A 54 -12.62 20.32 -3.85
N GLY A 55 -13.84 20.77 -3.53
CA GLY A 55 -14.75 21.41 -4.48
C GLY A 55 -15.42 20.52 -5.52
N ILE A 56 -15.60 19.20 -5.25
CA ILE A 56 -16.12 18.27 -6.25
C ILE A 56 -17.32 17.51 -5.76
N GLN A 57 -18.39 17.55 -6.55
CA GLN A 57 -19.72 17.09 -6.15
C GLN A 57 -19.87 15.57 -5.98
N ASN A 58 -18.93 14.75 -6.51
CA ASN A 58 -19.09 13.30 -6.56
C ASN A 58 -17.87 12.49 -6.05
N VAL A 59 -16.93 13.12 -5.34
CA VAL A 59 -15.72 12.43 -4.83
C VAL A 59 -15.34 12.79 -3.41
N HIS A 60 -15.04 11.80 -2.61
CA HIS A 60 -14.53 11.88 -1.23
C HIS A 60 -13.34 10.90 -1.07
N VAL A 61 -12.23 11.14 -0.91
CA VAL A 61 -10.80 10.99 -1.06
C VAL A 61 -9.97 9.75 -0.76
N LYS A 62 -8.77 9.58 -1.45
CA LYS A 62 -7.58 8.75 -1.10
C LYS A 62 -6.21 9.12 -1.69
N PHE A 63 -5.08 8.50 -1.17
CA PHE A 63 -3.69 8.72 -1.53
C PHE A 63 -3.18 7.86 -2.67
N PHE A 64 -3.19 8.29 -3.89
CA PHE A 64 -2.45 7.66 -4.99
C PHE A 64 -2.58 8.53 -6.24
N HIS A 65 -1.55 8.61 -7.03
CA HIS A 65 -1.67 9.20 -8.36
C HIS A 65 -2.37 8.17 -9.27
N ILE A 66 -3.46 8.57 -9.92
CA ILE A 66 -4.27 7.72 -10.78
C ILE A 66 -4.36 8.38 -12.16
N ASP A 67 -3.73 7.75 -13.15
CA ASP A 67 -3.84 8.14 -14.55
C ASP A 67 -5.03 7.48 -15.26
N ASP A 68 -5.81 6.67 -14.56
CA ASP A 68 -6.95 5.94 -15.09
C ASP A 68 -8.13 5.95 -14.12
N ASP A 69 -9.32 5.72 -14.61
CA ASP A 69 -10.53 5.66 -13.77
C ASP A 69 -10.47 4.44 -12.84
N ILE A 70 -10.43 4.68 -11.52
CA ILE A 70 -10.42 3.64 -10.48
C ILE A 70 -11.63 2.72 -10.54
N ALA A 71 -12.74 3.12 -11.20
CA ALA A 71 -13.88 2.25 -11.42
C ALA A 71 -13.51 1.00 -12.24
N LYS A 72 -12.50 1.09 -13.11
CA LYS A 72 -11.99 -0.07 -13.84
C LYS A 72 -11.38 -1.11 -12.89
N LEU A 73 -10.62 -0.63 -11.91
CA LEU A 73 -10.03 -1.47 -10.88
C LEU A 73 -11.10 -2.07 -9.97
N TYR A 74 -12.06 -1.24 -9.53
CA TYR A 74 -13.19 -1.68 -8.69
C TYR A 74 -14.06 -2.75 -9.36
N ASN A 75 -14.26 -2.68 -10.67
CA ASN A 75 -15.05 -3.64 -11.44
C ASN A 75 -14.28 -4.91 -11.84
N THR A 76 -13.08 -5.13 -11.32
CA THR A 76 -12.31 -6.34 -11.59
C THR A 76 -13.05 -7.58 -11.08
N GLU A 77 -13.28 -8.54 -11.98
CA GLU A 77 -13.91 -9.82 -11.64
C GLU A 77 -12.93 -10.69 -10.84
N LEU A 78 -13.15 -10.80 -9.54
CA LEU A 78 -12.28 -11.57 -8.64
C LEU A 78 -12.55 -13.08 -8.68
N GLY A 79 -13.70 -13.52 -9.21
CA GLY A 79 -14.09 -14.92 -9.19
C GLY A 79 -14.06 -15.51 -7.78
N ASN A 80 -13.34 -16.62 -7.58
CA ASN A 80 -13.18 -17.28 -6.28
C ASN A 80 -12.01 -16.72 -5.45
N ASN A 81 -11.34 -15.65 -5.92
CA ASN A 81 -10.24 -15.08 -5.16
C ASN A 81 -10.76 -14.23 -3.98
N LEU A 82 -9.96 -14.17 -2.93
CA LEU A 82 -10.22 -13.35 -1.76
C LEU A 82 -10.01 -11.87 -2.09
N PHE A 83 -8.96 -11.58 -2.85
CA PHE A 83 -8.66 -10.23 -3.30
C PHE A 83 -7.80 -10.23 -4.57
N GLY A 84 -7.75 -9.09 -5.23
CA GLY A 84 -6.81 -8.77 -6.29
C GLY A 84 -5.76 -7.80 -5.77
N ALA A 85 -4.48 -8.02 -6.12
CA ALA A 85 -3.36 -7.17 -5.75
C ALA A 85 -2.22 -7.28 -6.75
N CYS A 86 -1.31 -6.31 -6.75
CA CYS A 86 -0.11 -6.39 -7.57
C CYS A 86 1.02 -7.07 -6.80
N THR A 87 1.90 -7.76 -7.54
CA THR A 87 3.15 -8.27 -6.97
C THR A 87 3.99 -7.11 -6.47
N ASP A 88 4.58 -7.24 -5.28
CA ASP A 88 5.46 -6.24 -4.72
C ASP A 88 6.76 -6.15 -5.54
N SER A 89 6.84 -5.16 -6.41
CA SER A 89 8.01 -4.94 -7.27
C SER A 89 9.19 -4.33 -6.52
N SER A 90 8.97 -3.73 -5.36
CA SER A 90 10.02 -3.05 -4.58
C SER A 90 11.02 -4.04 -3.96
N ILE A 91 10.56 -5.25 -3.65
CA ILE A 91 11.36 -6.25 -2.93
C ILE A 91 12.07 -7.25 -3.86
N GLN A 92 11.66 -7.37 -5.13
CA GLN A 92 12.17 -8.41 -6.05
C GLN A 92 13.69 -8.37 -6.24
N TYR A 93 14.33 -7.22 -6.00
CA TYR A 93 15.77 -7.01 -6.13
C TYR A 93 16.47 -6.93 -4.77
N VAL A 94 15.75 -7.15 -3.67
CA VAL A 94 16.29 -7.14 -2.30
C VAL A 94 16.52 -8.58 -1.85
N ALA A 95 17.75 -9.07 -1.95
CA ALA A 95 18.08 -10.48 -1.70
C ALA A 95 17.57 -11.00 -0.33
N LYS A 96 17.65 -10.17 0.73
CA LYS A 96 17.15 -10.53 2.07
C LYS A 96 15.62 -10.70 2.08
N MET A 97 14.87 -9.85 1.37
CA MET A 97 13.41 -10.00 1.29
C MET A 97 13.02 -11.23 0.48
N VAL A 98 13.70 -11.46 -0.65
CA VAL A 98 13.48 -12.68 -1.45
C VAL A 98 13.74 -13.94 -0.61
N LYS A 99 14.82 -13.95 0.18
CA LYS A 99 15.15 -15.04 1.10
C LYS A 99 14.09 -15.17 2.20
N TYR A 100 13.71 -14.08 2.85
CA TYR A 100 12.65 -14.06 3.87
C TYR A 100 11.34 -14.69 3.38
N ILE A 101 10.84 -14.24 2.23
CA ILE A 101 9.59 -14.74 1.67
C ILE A 101 9.67 -16.24 1.38
N LYS A 102 10.82 -16.70 0.88
CA LYS A 102 11.03 -18.11 0.54
C LYS A 102 11.22 -19.00 1.77
N ASP A 103 12.08 -18.59 2.70
CA ASP A 103 12.58 -19.46 3.75
C ASP A 103 11.79 -19.31 5.06
N VAL A 104 11.23 -18.12 5.33
CA VAL A 104 10.43 -17.83 6.53
C VAL A 104 8.93 -18.00 6.28
N LEU A 105 8.42 -17.49 5.14
CA LEU A 105 7.00 -17.62 4.80
C LEU A 105 6.69 -18.88 3.98
N ALA A 106 7.67 -19.53 3.36
CA ALA A 106 7.50 -20.63 2.40
C ALA A 106 6.60 -20.26 1.20
N LEU A 107 6.70 -19.01 0.74
CA LEU A 107 5.95 -18.48 -0.39
C LEU A 107 6.86 -18.26 -1.62
N ASP A 108 6.24 -18.15 -2.80
CA ASP A 108 6.94 -17.75 -4.02
C ASP A 108 7.16 -16.23 -4.03
N PRO A 109 8.42 -15.73 -3.95
CA PRO A 109 8.68 -14.30 -3.97
C PRO A 109 8.11 -13.58 -5.20
N LYS A 110 7.99 -14.27 -6.34
CA LYS A 110 7.42 -13.70 -7.57
C LYS A 110 5.91 -13.50 -7.51
N LYS A 111 5.26 -14.10 -6.54
CA LYS A 111 3.81 -13.99 -6.31
C LYS A 111 3.47 -13.21 -5.04
N TYR A 112 4.47 -12.82 -4.27
CA TYR A 112 4.25 -12.05 -3.05
C TYR A 112 3.71 -10.66 -3.42
N ILE A 113 2.53 -10.33 -2.91
CA ILE A 113 1.82 -9.09 -3.25
C ILE A 113 2.13 -7.96 -2.28
N ASN A 114 1.98 -6.73 -2.76
CA ASN A 114 1.95 -5.54 -1.92
C ASN A 114 0.54 -5.35 -1.33
N SER A 115 0.45 -4.99 -0.05
CA SER A 115 -0.82 -4.73 0.64
C SER A 115 -1.31 -3.29 0.50
N GLY A 116 -0.52 -2.41 -0.07
CA GLY A 116 -0.85 -0.99 -0.23
C GLY A 116 -2.06 -0.73 -1.14
N MET A 117 -2.33 -1.63 -2.09
CA MET A 117 -3.49 -1.57 -2.97
C MET A 117 -4.17 -2.94 -3.09
N LEU A 118 -5.43 -3.01 -2.70
CA LEU A 118 -6.23 -4.25 -2.72
C LEU A 118 -7.61 -4.02 -3.34
N VAL A 119 -8.04 -4.94 -4.22
CA VAL A 119 -9.45 -5.09 -4.60
C VAL A 119 -10.02 -6.26 -3.81
N MET A 120 -10.88 -6.00 -2.85
CA MET A 120 -11.32 -7.00 -1.87
C MET A 120 -12.65 -7.65 -2.27
N ASN A 121 -12.72 -8.97 -2.23
CA ASN A 121 -13.98 -9.72 -2.33
C ASN A 121 -14.67 -9.72 -0.96
N SER A 122 -15.36 -8.65 -0.64
CA SER A 122 -16.01 -8.47 0.66
C SER A 122 -17.09 -9.54 0.94
N LYS A 123 -17.65 -10.18 -0.08
CA LYS A 123 -18.57 -11.31 0.09
C LYS A 123 -17.80 -12.54 0.58
N ALA A 124 -16.71 -12.92 -0.10
CA ALA A 124 -15.87 -14.05 0.32
C ALA A 124 -15.32 -13.84 1.74
N PHE A 125 -14.87 -12.62 2.07
CA PHE A 125 -14.40 -12.28 3.42
C PHE A 125 -15.43 -12.56 4.51
N ARG A 126 -16.70 -12.21 4.26
CA ARG A 126 -17.79 -12.49 5.22
C ARG A 126 -18.14 -13.97 5.27
N ASP A 127 -18.34 -14.58 4.11
CA ASP A 127 -18.81 -15.97 4.02
C ASP A 127 -17.78 -16.96 4.60
N GLU A 128 -16.50 -16.67 4.49
CA GLU A 128 -15.39 -17.50 4.94
C GLU A 128 -14.80 -17.05 6.28
N HIS A 129 -15.42 -16.06 6.93
CA HIS A 129 -14.97 -15.53 8.22
C HIS A 129 -13.49 -15.08 8.22
N PHE A 130 -13.03 -14.49 7.12
CA PHE A 130 -11.63 -14.12 6.91
C PHE A 130 -11.02 -13.33 8.07
N ILE A 131 -11.75 -12.33 8.60
CA ILE A 131 -11.27 -11.51 9.73
C ILE A 131 -11.06 -12.37 10.98
N ASN A 132 -11.97 -13.31 11.25
CA ASN A 132 -11.84 -14.20 12.40
C ASN A 132 -10.61 -15.12 12.24
N HIS A 133 -10.37 -15.60 11.02
CA HIS A 133 -9.19 -16.41 10.72
C HIS A 133 -7.90 -15.61 10.90
N PHE A 134 -7.82 -14.41 10.32
CA PHE A 134 -6.70 -13.49 10.49
C PHE A 134 -6.39 -13.21 11.98
N MET A 135 -7.41 -12.85 12.75
CA MET A 135 -7.27 -12.57 14.19
C MET A 135 -6.82 -13.79 14.99
N ASN A 136 -7.37 -14.96 14.68
CA ASN A 136 -6.95 -16.22 15.34
C ASN A 136 -5.48 -16.55 15.09
N LEU A 137 -4.97 -16.33 13.86
CA LEU A 137 -3.55 -16.52 13.55
C LEU A 137 -2.68 -15.52 14.32
N LEU A 138 -3.10 -14.27 14.36
CA LEU A 138 -2.39 -13.21 15.08
C LEU A 138 -2.32 -13.51 16.57
N GLU A 139 -3.44 -13.87 17.20
CA GLU A 139 -3.54 -14.17 18.63
C GLU A 139 -2.83 -15.47 19.03
N ARG A 140 -2.83 -16.47 18.15
CA ARG A 140 -2.25 -17.80 18.47
C ARG A 140 -0.74 -17.83 18.32
N TYR A 141 -0.20 -17.22 17.27
CA TYR A 141 1.20 -17.43 16.90
C TYR A 141 2.08 -16.22 17.11
N HIS A 142 1.56 -14.98 17.03
CA HIS A 142 2.32 -13.75 17.19
C HIS A 142 3.59 -13.71 16.31
N PHE A 143 3.48 -14.11 15.04
CA PHE A 143 4.62 -14.17 14.13
C PHE A 143 5.38 -12.84 14.10
N ASP A 144 6.70 -12.91 14.22
CA ASP A 144 7.57 -11.73 14.03
C ASP A 144 7.74 -11.48 12.53
N CYS A 145 6.93 -10.56 11.99
CA CYS A 145 6.83 -10.26 10.57
C CYS A 145 7.69 -9.05 10.17
N ILE A 146 8.24 -9.05 8.95
CA ILE A 146 8.89 -7.86 8.37
C ILE A 146 7.82 -6.88 7.89
N ALA A 147 6.77 -7.37 7.24
CA ALA A 147 5.64 -6.60 6.75
C ALA A 147 4.34 -7.21 7.31
N PRO A 148 3.92 -6.85 8.54
CA PRO A 148 2.93 -7.60 9.31
C PRO A 148 1.62 -7.90 8.59
N ASP A 149 0.91 -6.88 8.11
CA ASP A 149 -0.35 -7.08 7.40
C ASP A 149 -0.14 -7.76 6.04
N GLN A 150 0.90 -7.40 5.33
CA GLN A 150 1.23 -7.94 4.01
C GLN A 150 1.59 -9.42 4.09
N ASP A 151 2.38 -9.83 5.10
CA ASP A 151 2.76 -11.23 5.30
C ASP A 151 1.53 -12.10 5.56
N TYR A 152 0.65 -11.68 6.48
CA TYR A 152 -0.60 -12.40 6.78
C TYR A 152 -1.53 -12.49 5.57
N LEU A 153 -1.67 -11.42 4.78
CA LEU A 153 -2.49 -11.42 3.57
C LEU A 153 -1.93 -12.37 2.51
N ASN A 154 -0.62 -12.39 2.32
CA ASN A 154 0.03 -13.31 1.38
C ASN A 154 -0.14 -14.77 1.82
N GLU A 155 -0.02 -15.04 3.11
CA GLU A 155 -0.17 -16.39 3.67
C GLU A 155 -1.61 -16.90 3.57
N ILE A 156 -2.58 -16.17 4.10
CA ILE A 156 -3.99 -16.58 4.07
C ILE A 156 -4.52 -16.61 2.64
N GLY A 157 -4.05 -15.67 1.82
CA GLY A 157 -4.46 -15.53 0.42
C GLY A 157 -3.77 -16.49 -0.55
N GLU A 158 -2.81 -17.31 -0.12
CA GLU A 158 -2.06 -18.18 -1.02
C GLU A 158 -2.96 -19.07 -1.90
N GLY A 159 -2.79 -18.94 -3.23
CA GLY A 159 -3.61 -19.64 -4.21
C GLY A 159 -5.00 -19.02 -4.44
N ARG A 160 -5.32 -17.90 -3.75
CA ARG A 160 -6.59 -17.19 -3.86
C ARG A 160 -6.40 -15.67 -4.01
N ILE A 161 -5.27 -15.26 -4.57
CA ILE A 161 -4.97 -13.88 -4.93
C ILE A 161 -5.05 -13.76 -6.46
N LEU A 162 -5.83 -12.83 -6.96
CA LEU A 162 -5.78 -12.43 -8.36
C LEU A 162 -4.65 -11.43 -8.56
N HIS A 163 -3.60 -11.81 -9.29
CA HIS A 163 -2.51 -10.90 -9.61
C HIS A 163 -2.98 -9.90 -10.68
N LEU A 164 -2.98 -8.63 -10.31
CA LEU A 164 -3.40 -7.51 -11.16
C LEU A 164 -2.24 -7.01 -12.03
N ASP A 165 -2.58 -6.23 -13.06
CA ASP A 165 -1.58 -5.53 -13.87
C ASP A 165 -0.75 -4.58 -12.98
N PRO A 166 0.59 -4.65 -13.02
CA PRO A 166 1.49 -3.82 -12.19
C PRO A 166 1.25 -2.30 -12.29
N ARG A 167 0.58 -1.85 -13.34
CA ARG A 167 0.21 -0.44 -13.48
C ARG A 167 -0.69 0.07 -12.34
N TRP A 168 -1.42 -0.83 -11.68
CA TRP A 168 -2.34 -0.49 -10.59
C TRP A 168 -1.67 -0.38 -9.22
N ASP A 169 -0.34 -0.58 -9.19
CA ASP A 169 0.48 -0.42 -7.99
C ASP A 169 1.94 -0.17 -8.41
N ALA A 170 2.15 0.91 -9.14
CA ALA A 170 3.45 1.30 -9.65
C ALA A 170 4.32 1.85 -8.52
N MET A 171 5.28 1.07 -8.07
CA MET A 171 6.17 1.43 -6.97
C MET A 171 7.50 1.99 -7.50
N PRO A 172 8.02 3.09 -6.92
CA PRO A 172 9.38 3.56 -7.22
C PRO A 172 10.41 2.47 -6.94
N ASN A 173 11.24 2.16 -7.93
CA ASN A 173 12.29 1.15 -7.81
C ASN A 173 13.49 1.50 -8.69
N GLU A 174 14.64 1.80 -8.08
CA GLU A 174 15.86 2.19 -8.79
C GLU A 174 16.43 1.09 -9.69
N ASN A 175 16.06 -0.18 -9.46
CA ASN A 175 16.53 -1.33 -10.23
C ASN A 175 15.71 -1.59 -11.49
N THR A 176 14.59 -0.87 -11.69
CA THR A 176 13.70 -1.05 -12.83
C THR A 176 13.45 0.26 -13.57
N LYS A 177 13.09 0.15 -14.84
CA LYS A 177 12.56 1.31 -15.56
C LYS A 177 11.14 1.60 -15.10
N PRO A 178 10.76 2.88 -14.95
CA PRO A 178 9.40 3.25 -14.61
C PRO A 178 8.42 2.74 -15.69
N LEU A 179 7.23 2.34 -15.26
CA LEU A 179 6.13 2.03 -16.17
C LEU A 179 5.73 3.29 -16.94
N LYS A 180 5.44 3.14 -18.23
CA LYS A 180 5.10 4.29 -19.08
C LYS A 180 3.75 4.91 -18.75
N ASN A 181 2.79 4.10 -18.33
CA ASN A 181 1.42 4.52 -18.04
C ASN A 181 0.98 3.92 -16.71
N PRO A 182 1.48 4.43 -15.56
CA PRO A 182 0.99 3.98 -14.27
C PRO A 182 -0.48 4.37 -14.13
N GLY A 183 -1.31 3.44 -13.66
CA GLY A 183 -2.70 3.72 -13.34
C GLY A 183 -2.84 4.21 -11.89
N LEU A 184 -1.94 3.70 -11.04
CA LEU A 184 -1.86 4.05 -9.63
C LEU A 184 -0.40 3.97 -9.19
N ILE A 185 0.08 4.98 -8.46
CA ILE A 185 1.46 5.03 -7.97
C ILE A 185 1.47 4.94 -6.46
N ASP A 186 2.13 3.91 -5.93
CA ASP A 186 2.37 3.75 -4.50
C ASP A 186 3.81 4.13 -4.14
N TYR A 187 3.95 5.26 -3.45
CA TYR A 187 5.24 5.66 -2.86
C TYR A 187 5.46 4.92 -1.54
N ASN A 188 5.64 3.61 -1.61
CA ASN A 188 5.84 2.76 -0.45
C ASN A 188 7.18 3.01 0.27
N LEU A 189 7.37 2.37 1.43
CA LEU A 189 8.59 2.46 2.25
C LEU A 189 9.04 3.90 2.56
N PHE A 190 10.34 4.19 2.48
CA PHE A 190 10.94 5.45 2.95
C PHE A 190 11.19 6.47 1.85
N PHE A 191 11.35 6.06 0.59
CA PHE A 191 11.71 6.96 -0.52
C PHE A 191 10.50 7.71 -1.06
N LYS A 192 10.13 8.79 -0.37
CA LYS A 192 8.97 9.62 -0.68
C LYS A 192 9.38 10.87 -1.48
N PRO A 193 8.62 11.34 -2.48
CA PRO A 193 8.97 12.52 -3.28
C PRO A 193 9.00 13.82 -2.48
N TRP A 194 8.39 13.86 -1.31
CA TRP A 194 8.43 15.02 -0.39
C TRP A 194 9.60 14.97 0.62
N HIS A 195 10.41 13.91 0.60
CA HIS A 195 11.65 13.76 1.38
C HIS A 195 12.88 13.60 0.50
N PHE A 196 12.73 12.99 -0.68
CA PHE A 196 13.83 12.70 -1.59
C PHE A 196 13.58 13.32 -2.96
N LYS A 197 14.66 13.72 -3.64
CA LYS A 197 14.66 14.19 -5.03
C LYS A 197 14.96 13.02 -5.97
N ASN A 198 14.49 13.14 -7.20
CA ASN A 198 14.68 12.14 -8.26
C ASN A 198 14.06 10.76 -7.93
N VAL A 199 13.00 10.74 -7.16
CA VAL A 199 12.19 9.54 -6.95
C VAL A 199 11.41 9.24 -8.23
N GLN A 200 11.39 7.97 -8.67
CA GLN A 200 10.56 7.61 -9.82
C GLN A 200 9.12 8.07 -9.62
N TYR A 201 8.50 8.54 -10.69
CA TYR A 201 7.14 9.08 -10.71
C TYR A 201 6.93 10.38 -9.90
N GLU A 202 7.97 11.04 -9.36
CA GLU A 202 7.81 12.27 -8.56
C GLU A 202 7.08 13.38 -9.32
N ASP A 203 7.20 13.45 -10.65
CA ASP A 203 6.51 14.44 -11.47
C ASP A 203 4.99 14.37 -11.34
N TYR A 204 4.42 13.18 -11.28
CA TYR A 204 2.99 12.96 -11.06
C TYR A 204 2.53 13.51 -9.71
N PHE A 205 3.31 13.22 -8.65
CA PHE A 205 3.04 13.75 -7.32
C PHE A 205 3.06 15.27 -7.32
N TRP A 206 4.13 15.86 -7.86
CA TRP A 206 4.29 17.32 -7.85
C TRP A 206 3.29 18.03 -8.76
N GLN A 207 2.87 17.42 -9.86
CA GLN A 207 1.81 17.96 -10.70
C GLN A 207 0.49 18.04 -9.93
N SER A 208 0.10 16.96 -9.24
CA SER A 208 -1.10 16.96 -8.41
C SER A 208 -0.99 17.91 -7.21
N ALA A 209 0.19 17.96 -6.57
CA ALA A 209 0.43 18.82 -5.42
C ALA A 209 0.22 20.32 -5.75
N LYS A 210 0.63 20.77 -6.95
CA LYS A 210 0.48 22.17 -7.42
C LYS A 210 -0.96 22.68 -7.37
N GLU A 211 -1.93 21.78 -7.41
CA GLU A 211 -3.36 22.13 -7.44
C GLU A 211 -4.00 22.01 -6.05
N THR A 212 -3.19 21.79 -5.02
CA THR A 212 -3.63 21.80 -3.63
C THR A 212 -3.06 23.00 -2.88
N LYS A 213 -3.71 23.40 -1.78
CA LYS A 213 -3.18 24.46 -0.89
C LYS A 213 -1.90 24.05 -0.17
N PHE A 214 -1.55 22.76 -0.16
CA PHE A 214 -0.38 22.22 0.52
C PHE A 214 0.91 22.25 -0.30
N TYR A 215 0.88 22.70 -1.56
CA TYR A 215 2.06 22.68 -2.44
C TYR A 215 3.31 23.33 -1.81
N ASN A 216 3.15 24.54 -1.26
CA ASN A 216 4.27 25.26 -0.67
C ASN A 216 4.80 24.58 0.61
N GLU A 217 3.92 23.99 1.40
CA GLU A 217 4.29 23.23 2.60
C GLU A 217 5.09 21.99 2.22
N LEU A 218 4.60 21.19 1.27
CA LEU A 218 5.30 20.01 0.76
C LEU A 218 6.66 20.35 0.14
N LYS A 219 6.77 21.49 -0.57
CA LYS A 219 8.06 21.98 -1.09
C LYS A 219 9.00 22.41 0.02
N ALA A 220 8.50 23.06 1.07
CA ALA A 220 9.29 23.40 2.23
C ALA A 220 9.78 22.15 2.97
N GLU A 221 8.94 21.13 3.11
CA GLU A 221 9.30 19.84 3.70
C GLU A 221 10.45 19.19 2.94
N LEU A 222 10.35 19.07 1.60
CA LEU A 222 11.42 18.52 0.77
C LEU A 222 12.74 19.29 0.93
N ASN A 223 12.67 20.63 1.00
CA ASN A 223 13.87 21.46 1.11
C ASN A 223 14.49 21.44 2.50
N ASN A 224 13.69 21.28 3.55
CA ASN A 224 14.11 21.27 4.94
C ASN A 224 14.51 19.86 5.42
N TYR A 225 14.08 18.80 4.71
CA TYR A 225 14.45 17.44 5.05
C TYR A 225 15.97 17.29 4.90
N THR A 226 16.64 17.03 6.00
CA THR A 226 18.11 17.08 6.09
C THR A 226 18.75 15.79 5.56
N ASP A 227 20.04 15.84 5.26
CA ASP A 227 20.80 14.64 4.88
C ASP A 227 20.89 13.63 6.03
N ALA A 228 20.84 14.11 7.29
CA ALA A 228 20.80 13.23 8.46
C ALA A 228 19.48 12.45 8.53
N GLU A 229 18.34 13.10 8.27
CA GLU A 229 17.03 12.42 8.21
C GLU A 229 16.96 11.43 7.06
N ARG A 230 17.49 11.79 5.89
CA ARG A 230 17.60 10.85 4.74
C ARG A 230 18.50 9.65 5.06
N ALA A 231 19.58 9.86 5.81
CA ALA A 231 20.44 8.76 6.26
C ALA A 231 19.73 7.87 7.26
N ASP A 232 18.96 8.43 8.19
CA ASP A 232 18.14 7.70 9.16
C ASP A 232 17.07 6.84 8.47
N ASP A 233 16.39 7.37 7.45
CA ASP A 233 15.43 6.59 6.65
C ASP A 233 16.07 5.39 5.94
N ARG A 234 17.29 5.56 5.41
CA ARG A 234 18.05 4.44 4.84
C ARG A 234 18.47 3.42 5.90
N GLU A 235 18.82 3.89 7.09
CA GLU A 235 19.17 3.01 8.21
C GLU A 235 17.95 2.24 8.72
N LYS A 236 16.77 2.87 8.82
CA LYS A 236 15.51 2.20 9.15
C LYS A 236 15.18 1.09 8.15
N LEU A 237 15.38 1.32 6.85
CA LEU A 237 15.24 0.29 5.83
C LEU A 237 16.21 -0.88 6.08
N ASN A 238 17.49 -0.58 6.37
CA ASN A 238 18.47 -1.61 6.67
C ASN A 238 18.10 -2.40 7.93
N HIS A 239 17.64 -1.72 9.00
CA HIS A 239 17.16 -2.37 10.22
C HIS A 239 15.96 -3.28 9.98
N MET A 240 15.02 -2.87 9.13
CA MET A 240 13.92 -3.72 8.71
C MET A 240 14.42 -5.00 8.03
N LEU A 241 15.42 -4.88 7.16
CA LEU A 241 16.02 -6.02 6.46
C LEU A 241 16.86 -6.94 7.37
N LEU A 242 17.35 -6.44 8.50
CA LEU A 242 18.08 -7.27 9.49
C LEU A 242 17.15 -8.20 10.28
N LYS A 243 15.85 -7.94 10.28
CA LYS A 243 14.86 -8.86 10.89
C LYS A 243 14.85 -10.23 10.20
N GLU A 244 15.22 -10.32 8.94
CA GLU A 244 15.24 -11.58 8.20
C GLU A 244 16.08 -12.63 8.92
N ASP A 245 17.32 -12.28 9.28
CA ASP A 245 18.24 -13.21 9.97
C ASP A 245 17.67 -13.70 11.32
N LYS A 246 16.93 -12.83 12.03
CA LYS A 246 16.29 -13.17 13.30
C LYS A 246 15.06 -14.05 13.11
N THR A 247 14.19 -13.70 12.17
CA THR A 247 12.95 -14.45 11.92
C THR A 247 13.21 -15.82 11.31
N GLU A 248 14.26 -15.98 10.51
CA GLU A 248 14.68 -17.27 10.00
C GLU A 248 15.05 -18.24 11.14
N GLN A 249 15.66 -17.74 12.22
CA GLN A 249 16.07 -18.57 13.36
C GLN A 249 14.93 -18.80 14.37
N ASP A 250 13.83 -18.08 14.27
CA ASP A 250 12.70 -18.21 15.18
C ASP A 250 12.07 -19.61 15.06
N PRO A 251 11.96 -20.40 16.14
CA PRO A 251 11.28 -21.69 16.14
C PRO A 251 9.78 -21.60 15.83
N ASN A 252 9.19 -20.40 15.92
CA ASN A 252 7.79 -20.13 15.63
C ASN A 252 7.59 -19.32 14.31
N ASN A 253 8.54 -19.32 13.38
CA ASN A 253 8.28 -18.73 12.09
C ASN A 253 7.23 -19.53 11.28
N TRP A 254 6.66 -18.92 10.26
CA TRP A 254 5.58 -19.48 9.45
C TRP A 254 5.90 -20.88 8.90
N THR A 255 7.06 -21.05 8.27
CA THR A 255 7.49 -22.33 7.69
C THR A 255 7.54 -23.42 8.73
N ARG A 256 8.18 -23.16 9.88
CA ARG A 256 8.34 -24.15 10.95
C ARG A 256 7.02 -24.50 11.63
N VAL A 257 6.11 -23.54 11.76
CA VAL A 257 4.77 -23.79 12.29
C VAL A 257 3.96 -24.66 11.32
N LYS A 258 3.98 -24.34 10.02
CA LYS A 258 3.34 -25.15 8.98
C LYS A 258 3.84 -26.59 8.98
N GLU A 259 5.16 -26.79 9.07
CA GLU A 259 5.77 -28.11 9.12
C GLU A 259 5.39 -28.88 10.41
N ARG A 260 5.50 -28.22 11.57
CA ARG A 260 5.23 -28.82 12.88
C ARG A 260 3.80 -29.23 13.07
N GLU A 261 2.86 -28.40 12.62
CA GLU A 261 1.42 -28.64 12.81
C GLU A 261 0.76 -29.32 11.61
N ALA A 262 1.50 -29.51 10.51
CA ALA A 262 1.01 -30.09 9.26
C ALA A 262 -0.27 -29.40 8.73
N VAL A 263 -0.33 -28.09 8.84
CA VAL A 263 -1.49 -27.26 8.47
C VAL A 263 -1.14 -26.22 7.39
N LYS A 264 -2.14 -25.83 6.63
CA LYS A 264 -2.15 -24.58 5.88
C LYS A 264 -2.67 -23.50 6.83
N LEU A 265 -1.91 -22.43 7.01
CA LEU A 265 -2.26 -21.31 7.89
C LEU A 265 -3.21 -20.34 7.21
#